data_5bbe2c566faefb98cb69ce819fbcc5af
#
_entry.id   5bbe2c566faefb98cb69ce819fbcc5af
#
_cell.length_a   1.000
_cell.length_b   1.000
_cell.length_c   1.000
_cell.angle_alpha   90.00
_cell.angle_beta   90.00
_cell.angle_gamma   90.00
#
_symmetry.space_group_name_H-M   'P 1'
#
loop_
_entity.id
_entity.type
_entity.pdbx_description
1 polymer ?
#
loop_
_entity_poly.entity_id
_entity_poly.type
_entity_poly.pdbx_seq_one_letter_code
_entity_poly.pdbx_strand_id
1 'polypeptide(L)' 'MEDGIFIVDGPAIEKIMSRANLEDNESIYYFQKSIRFLGVEERLKELGVKEGDTVKFIDWEMEWYD' A
#
# COMPACT_ATOMS: atom_id res chain seq x y z
N MET A 1 3.27 9.40 8.47
CA MET A 1 1.89 9.89 8.23
C MET A 1 1.91 11.38 8.02
N GLU A 2 1.27 11.85 6.97
CA GLU A 2 1.27 13.25 6.58
C GLU A 2 -0.15 13.63 6.16
N ASP A 3 -0.72 14.64 6.83
CA ASP A 3 -2.10 15.12 6.59
C ASP A 3 -3.14 13.99 6.63
N GLY A 4 -3.00 13.05 7.56
CA GLY A 4 -3.90 11.92 7.65
C GLY A 4 -3.69 10.83 6.62
N ILE A 5 -2.64 10.94 5.81
CA ILE A 5 -2.29 9.97 4.78
C ILE A 5 -1.08 9.16 5.26
N PHE A 6 -1.20 7.85 5.20
CA PHE A 6 -0.08 6.97 5.49
C PHE A 6 0.78 6.81 4.24
N ILE A 7 2.07 7.10 4.34
CA ILE A 7 2.98 7.05 3.20
C ILE A 7 3.85 5.81 3.32
N VAL A 8 3.86 5.01 2.25
CA VAL A 8 4.69 3.81 2.16
C VAL A 8 5.65 3.97 0.99
N ASP A 9 6.95 3.87 1.26
CA ASP A 9 7.96 3.95 0.22
C ASP A 9 9.10 2.97 0.53
N GLY A 10 10.11 2.94 -0.33
CA GLY A 10 11.27 2.09 -0.16
C GLY A 10 11.56 1.27 -1.40
N PRO A 11 12.78 0.68 -1.50
CA PRO A 11 13.19 -0.07 -2.69
C PRO A 11 12.28 -1.25 -3.01
N ALA A 12 11.82 -1.98 -1.99
CA ALA A 12 10.92 -3.12 -2.21
C ALA A 12 9.58 -2.68 -2.80
N ILE A 13 9.05 -1.57 -2.31
CA ILE A 13 7.79 -1.02 -2.81
C ILE A 13 7.95 -0.51 -4.23
N GLU A 14 9.04 0.19 -4.52
CA GLU A 14 9.34 0.65 -5.87
C GLU A 14 9.38 -0.51 -6.87
N LYS A 15 9.99 -1.61 -6.46
CA LYS A 15 10.11 -2.80 -7.30
C LYS A 15 8.75 -3.42 -7.60
N ILE A 16 7.91 -3.52 -6.59
CA ILE A 16 6.55 -4.04 -6.74
C ILE A 16 5.73 -3.12 -7.63
N MET A 17 5.81 -1.81 -7.39
CA MET A 17 5.07 -0.82 -8.18
C MET A 17 5.45 -0.84 -9.64
N SER A 18 6.74 -1.04 -9.95
CA SER A 18 7.21 -1.07 -11.33
C SER A 18 6.70 -2.29 -12.10
N ARG A 19 6.31 -3.35 -11.40
CA ARG A 19 5.78 -4.58 -12.01
C ARG A 19 4.27 -4.63 -12.05
N ALA A 20 3.62 -3.87 -11.19
CA ALA A 20 2.17 -3.89 -11.07
C ALA A 20 1.53 -2.97 -12.11
N ASN A 21 0.50 -3.47 -12.77
CA ASN A 21 -0.36 -2.64 -13.60
C ASN A 21 -1.57 -2.24 -12.75
N LEU A 22 -1.51 -1.04 -12.17
CA LEU A 22 -2.52 -0.58 -11.23
C LEU A 22 -3.85 -0.21 -11.89
N GLU A 23 -3.93 -0.30 -13.22
CA GLU A 23 -5.19 -0.15 -13.94
C GLU A 23 -5.98 -1.46 -14.01
N ASP A 24 -5.32 -2.59 -13.71
CA ASP A 24 -5.91 -3.91 -13.77
C ASP A 24 -6.25 -4.38 -12.35
N ASN A 25 -7.49 -4.79 -12.14
CA ASN A 25 -7.96 -5.27 -10.83
C ASN A 25 -7.18 -6.48 -10.33
N GLU A 26 -6.79 -7.37 -11.22
CA GLU A 26 -5.98 -8.53 -10.84
C GLU A 26 -4.60 -8.11 -10.34
N SER A 27 -3.98 -7.16 -11.02
CA SER A 27 -2.67 -6.65 -10.61
C SER A 27 -2.74 -5.94 -9.27
N ILE A 28 -3.82 -5.20 -9.03
CA ILE A 28 -4.05 -4.56 -7.73
C ILE A 28 -4.18 -5.62 -6.63
N TYR A 29 -4.90 -6.71 -6.91
CA TYR A 29 -5.04 -7.82 -5.97
C TYR A 29 -3.68 -8.41 -5.62
N TYR A 30 -2.86 -8.71 -6.63
CA TYR A 30 -1.51 -9.22 -6.40
C TYR A 30 -0.62 -8.24 -5.66
N PHE A 31 -0.77 -6.96 -5.96
CA PHE A 31 -0.04 -5.91 -5.26
C PHE A 31 -0.37 -5.92 -3.78
N GLN A 32 -1.65 -5.96 -3.43
CA GLN A 32 -2.08 -6.01 -2.03
C GLN A 32 -1.56 -7.26 -1.33
N LYS A 33 -1.58 -8.37 -2.01
CA LYS A 33 -1.06 -9.62 -1.47
C LYS A 33 0.45 -9.53 -1.22
N SER A 34 1.18 -8.90 -2.12
CA SER A 34 2.62 -8.70 -1.99
C SER A 34 2.97 -7.80 -0.81
N ILE A 35 2.23 -6.73 -0.59
CA ILE A 35 2.52 -5.83 0.53
C ILE A 35 2.22 -6.51 1.87
N ARG A 36 1.22 -7.37 1.91
CA ARG A 36 0.95 -8.17 3.13
C ARG A 36 2.11 -9.11 3.43
N PHE A 37 2.63 -9.74 2.40
CA PHE A 37 3.75 -10.65 2.54
C PHE A 37 5.01 -9.94 3.05
N LEU A 38 5.21 -8.68 2.66
CA LEU A 38 6.35 -7.88 3.11
C LEU A 38 6.18 -7.32 4.53
N GLY A 39 5.05 -7.56 5.17
CA GLY A 39 4.80 -7.02 6.50
C GLY A 39 4.33 -5.58 6.52
N VAL A 40 4.03 -5.01 5.36
CA VAL A 40 3.56 -3.62 5.27
C VAL A 40 2.23 -3.45 6.01
N GLU A 41 1.33 -4.42 5.88
CA GLU A 41 0.04 -4.38 6.57
C GLU A 41 0.22 -4.30 8.08
N GLU A 42 1.11 -5.12 8.64
CA GLU A 42 1.39 -5.09 10.07
C GLU A 42 1.95 -3.75 10.52
N ARG A 43 2.87 -3.19 9.72
CA ARG A 43 3.47 -1.91 10.02
C ARG A 43 2.43 -0.80 10.01
N LEU A 44 1.53 -0.81 9.04
CA LEU A 44 0.45 0.17 8.96
C LEU A 44 -0.49 0.06 10.16
N LYS A 45 -0.77 -1.15 10.59
CA LYS A 45 -1.61 -1.38 11.77
C LYS A 45 -0.95 -0.86 13.04
N GLU A 46 0.36 -1.01 13.17
CA GLU A 46 1.10 -0.43 14.27
C GLU A 46 1.02 1.09 14.29
N LEU A 47 0.96 1.70 13.11
CA LEU A 47 0.83 3.15 12.97
C LEU A 47 -0.60 3.64 13.17
N GLY A 48 -1.56 2.72 13.27
CA GLY A 48 -2.93 3.07 13.55
C GLY A 48 -3.84 3.19 12.34
N VAL A 49 -3.48 2.55 11.21
CA VAL A 49 -4.32 2.58 10.02
C VAL A 49 -5.66 1.91 10.28
N LYS A 50 -6.72 2.49 9.72
CA LYS A 50 -8.09 1.99 9.85
C LYS A 50 -8.72 1.89 8.47
N GLU A 51 -9.76 1.09 8.37
CA GLU A 51 -10.55 1.00 7.16
C GLU A 51 -11.04 2.39 6.74
N GLY A 52 -10.85 2.72 5.48
CA GLY A 52 -11.21 4.02 4.95
C GLY A 52 -10.09 5.05 4.94
N ASP A 53 -8.99 4.78 5.65
CA ASP A 53 -7.84 5.68 5.63
C ASP A 53 -7.13 5.62 4.27
N THR A 54 -6.51 6.72 3.89
CA THR A 54 -5.75 6.78 2.65
C THR A 54 -4.32 6.32 2.89
N VAL A 55 -3.84 5.41 2.04
CA VAL A 55 -2.47 4.95 2.05
C VAL A 55 -1.84 5.27 0.70
N LYS A 56 -0.71 5.96 0.72
CA LYS A 56 0.01 6.35 -0.48
C LYS A 56 1.25 5.49 -0.66
N PHE A 57 1.34 4.81 -1.79
CA PHE A 57 2.50 4.02 -2.16
C PHE A 57 3.27 4.77 -3.25
N ILE A 58 4.31 5.49 -2.85
CA ILE A 58 5.12 6.35 -3.71
C ILE A 58 4.25 7.49 -4.27
N ASP A 59 3.66 7.33 -5.44
CA ASP A 59 2.78 8.32 -6.05
C ASP A 59 1.39 7.77 -6.37
N TRP A 60 1.04 6.61 -5.82
CA TRP A 60 -0.27 5.98 -6.00
C TRP A 60 -0.99 5.90 -4.67
N GLU A 61 -2.19 6.44 -4.61
CA GLU A 61 -3.00 6.45 -3.40
C GLU A 61 -4.13 5.42 -3.48
N MET A 62 -4.40 4.77 -2.35
CA MET A 62 -5.53 3.85 -2.25
C MET A 62 -6.22 4.01 -0.90
N GLU A 63 -7.48 3.61 -0.86
CA GLU A 63 -8.23 3.53 0.38
C GLU A 63 -7.95 2.17 1.03
N TRP A 64 -7.62 2.20 2.31
CA TRP A 64 -7.28 0.98 3.04
C TRP A 64 -8.52 0.18 3.41
N TYR A 65 -8.46 -1.13 3.21
CA TYR A 65 -9.50 -2.07 3.63
C TYR A 65 -8.90 -3.14 4.53
N ASP A 66 -9.55 -3.38 5.64
CA ASP A 66 -9.14 -4.46 6.56
C ASP A 66 -9.48 -5.83 6.00
#